data_68af888d0932659df9cb4e3c030b60dd
#
_entry.id   68af888d0932659df9cb4e3c030b60dd
#
_cell.length_a   1.000
_cell.length_b   1.000
_cell.length_c   1.000
_cell.angle_alpha   90.00
_cell.angle_beta   90.00
_cell.angle_gamma   90.00
#
_symmetry.space_group_name_H-M   'P 1'
#
loop_
_entity.id
_entity.type
_entity.pdbx_description
1 polymer ?
#
loop_
_entity_poly.entity_id
_entity_poly.type
_entity_poly.pdbx_seq_one_letter_code
_entity_poly.pdbx_strand_id
1 'polypeptide(L)'
;MSLILTKRSEESGRLEVRKTTNRAARGLASLRVQANEIGLDEAGKFHAGWTPRGWSDATSRLVGFEQLLYLRQPGYGPSYIVGKMDLDHLLALASHRAELEKRPYDNRATFASILASGIVPPTIIEDEMAEAAAAR
;
A
#
# COMPACT_ATOMS: atom_id res chain seq x y z
N MET A 1 13.26 27.07 13.86
CA MET A 1 12.70 26.46 12.62
C MET A 1 13.00 24.95 12.50
N SER A 2 14.15 24.46 12.97
CA SER A 2 14.55 23.04 12.91
C SER A 2 13.62 22.09 13.70
N LEU A 3 13.24 22.41 14.93
CA LEU A 3 12.43 21.55 15.82
C LEU A 3 11.01 21.26 15.29
N ILE A 4 10.40 22.22 14.60
CA ILE A 4 9.04 22.07 14.03
C ILE A 4 9.06 21.11 12.83
N LEU A 5 10.09 21.18 12.01
CA LEU A 5 10.26 20.29 10.87
C LEU A 5 10.51 18.84 11.31
N THR A 6 11.32 18.63 12.35
CA THR A 6 11.59 17.28 12.91
C THR A 6 10.33 16.66 13.49
N LYS A 7 9.56 17.42 14.29
CA LYS A 7 8.31 16.95 14.88
C LYS A 7 7.26 16.58 13.82
N ARG A 8 7.14 17.37 12.77
CA ARG A 8 6.22 17.12 11.64
C ARG A 8 6.62 15.87 10.86
N SER A 9 7.91 15.62 10.69
CA SER A 9 8.44 14.41 10.05
C SER A 9 8.16 13.15 10.88
N GLU A 10 8.35 13.21 12.21
CA GLU A 10 8.04 12.10 13.11
C GLU A 10 6.55 11.78 13.16
N GLU A 11 5.68 12.78 13.21
CA GLU A 11 4.23 12.60 13.18
C GLU A 11 3.76 12.01 11.86
N SER A 12 4.35 12.46 10.75
CA SER A 12 4.07 11.89 9.41
C SER A 12 4.49 10.44 9.32
N GLY A 13 5.68 10.09 9.80
CA GLY A 13 6.17 8.70 9.83
C GLY A 13 5.30 7.79 10.70
N ARG A 14 4.91 8.26 11.89
CA ARG A 14 3.98 7.51 12.76
C ARG A 14 2.63 7.26 12.09
N LEU A 15 2.08 8.27 11.42
CA LEU A 15 0.80 8.14 10.71
C LEU A 15 0.89 7.14 9.57
N GLU A 16 2.00 7.12 8.82
CA GLU A 16 2.22 6.18 7.71
C GLU A 16 2.32 4.73 8.22
N VAL A 17 3.13 4.48 9.24
CA VAL A 17 3.22 3.16 9.89
C VAL A 17 1.84 2.69 10.34
N ARG A 18 1.07 3.55 10.96
CA ARG A 18 -0.28 3.26 11.43
C ARG A 18 -1.21 2.86 10.27
N LYS A 19 -1.25 3.63 9.19
CA LYS A 19 -2.07 3.33 8.01
C LYS A 19 -1.68 2.00 7.38
N THR A 20 -0.39 1.75 7.26
CA THR A 20 0.14 0.50 6.68
C THR A 20 -0.22 -0.71 7.53
N THR A 21 -0.05 -0.63 8.86
CA THR A 21 -0.43 -1.71 9.79
C THR A 21 -1.92 -2.02 9.69
N ASN A 22 -2.77 -1.00 9.70
CA ASN A 22 -4.22 -1.19 9.56
C ASN A 22 -4.58 -1.87 8.23
N ARG A 23 -4.01 -1.42 7.13
CA ARG A 23 -4.23 -2.02 5.80
C ARG A 23 -3.75 -3.46 5.72
N ALA A 24 -2.59 -3.77 6.32
CA ALA A 24 -2.06 -5.13 6.37
C ALA A 24 -2.97 -6.07 7.17
N ALA A 25 -3.42 -5.65 8.35
CA ALA A 25 -4.34 -6.43 9.18
C ALA A 25 -5.66 -6.71 8.45
N ARG A 26 -6.22 -5.70 7.79
CA ARG A 26 -7.43 -5.81 6.98
C ARG A 26 -7.25 -6.75 5.78
N GLY A 27 -6.13 -6.60 5.06
CA GLY A 27 -5.79 -7.44 3.92
C GLY A 27 -5.68 -8.91 4.31
N LEU A 28 -4.98 -9.21 5.41
CA LEU A 28 -4.82 -10.57 5.88
C LEU A 28 -6.14 -11.16 6.39
N ALA A 29 -6.93 -10.39 7.15
CA ALA A 29 -8.26 -10.82 7.58
C ALA A 29 -9.16 -11.15 6.37
N SER A 30 -9.14 -10.31 5.33
CA SER A 30 -9.88 -10.54 4.09
C SER A 30 -9.48 -11.84 3.39
N LEU A 31 -8.19 -12.12 3.27
CA LEU A 31 -7.69 -13.36 2.67
C LEU A 31 -8.14 -14.60 3.44
N ARG A 32 -8.05 -14.56 4.78
CA ARG A 32 -8.45 -15.68 5.65
C ARG A 32 -9.95 -15.95 5.60
N VAL A 33 -10.77 -14.90 5.51
CA VAL A 33 -12.22 -15.06 5.30
C VAL A 33 -12.51 -15.68 3.94
N GLN A 34 -11.85 -15.22 2.88
CA GLN A 34 -12.03 -15.76 1.52
C GLN A 34 -11.55 -17.23 1.41
N ALA A 35 -10.52 -17.58 2.16
CA ALA A 35 -10.04 -18.97 2.28
C ALA A 35 -10.93 -19.87 3.16
N ASN A 36 -12.01 -19.32 3.75
CA ASN A 36 -12.86 -20.01 4.74
C ASN A 36 -12.10 -20.51 5.98
N GLU A 37 -11.00 -19.86 6.36
CA GLU A 37 -10.22 -20.18 7.55
C GLU A 37 -10.84 -19.58 8.81
N ILE A 38 -11.45 -18.39 8.69
CA ILE A 38 -12.08 -17.66 9.80
C ILE A 38 -13.44 -17.09 9.40
N GLY A 39 -14.33 -16.92 10.37
CA GLY A 39 -15.59 -16.22 10.19
C GLY A 39 -15.45 -14.70 10.29
N LEU A 40 -16.54 -13.97 9.98
CA LEU A 40 -16.55 -12.51 10.01
C LEU A 40 -16.25 -11.94 11.40
N ASP A 41 -16.77 -12.55 12.47
CA ASP A 41 -16.53 -12.11 13.85
C ASP A 41 -15.04 -12.26 14.23
N GLU A 42 -14.43 -13.38 13.84
CA GLU A 42 -13.01 -13.62 14.07
C GLU A 42 -12.15 -12.66 13.26
N ALA A 43 -12.54 -12.35 12.02
CA ALA A 43 -11.87 -11.36 11.20
C ALA A 43 -11.91 -9.95 11.82
N GLY A 44 -13.04 -9.57 12.42
CA GLY A 44 -13.17 -8.32 13.16
C GLY A 44 -12.26 -8.26 14.40
N LYS A 45 -12.22 -9.35 15.18
CA LYS A 45 -11.31 -9.50 16.34
C LYS A 45 -9.84 -9.49 15.92
N PHE A 46 -9.51 -10.20 14.85
CA PHE A 46 -8.17 -10.20 14.26
C PHE A 46 -7.74 -8.79 13.86
N HIS A 47 -8.58 -8.09 13.12
CA HIS A 47 -8.31 -6.72 12.71
C HIS A 47 -8.08 -5.79 13.92
N ALA A 48 -8.96 -5.83 14.92
CA ALA A 48 -8.82 -5.03 16.14
C ALA A 48 -7.56 -5.38 16.94
N GLY A 49 -7.20 -6.68 17.04
CA GLY A 49 -6.04 -7.15 17.79
C GLY A 49 -4.68 -6.75 17.18
N TRP A 50 -4.61 -6.63 15.85
CA TRP A 50 -3.39 -6.24 15.15
C TRP A 50 -3.29 -4.75 14.85
N THR A 51 -4.26 -3.96 15.26
CA THR A 51 -4.19 -2.50 15.16
C THR A 51 -3.84 -1.88 16.52
N PRO A 52 -3.19 -0.72 16.56
CA PRO A 52 -2.90 -0.03 17.81
C PRO A 52 -4.15 0.20 18.64
N ARG A 53 -4.01 0.18 19.96
CA ARG A 53 -5.12 0.32 20.91
C ARG A 53 -6.04 1.51 20.56
N GLY A 54 -7.35 1.25 20.55
CA GLY A 54 -8.39 2.27 20.33
C GLY A 54 -8.59 2.68 18.88
N TRP A 55 -7.95 1.99 17.92
CA TRP A 55 -8.12 2.30 16.49
C TRP A 55 -9.22 1.54 15.82
N SER A 56 -9.34 0.27 16.17
CA SER A 56 -10.38 -0.60 15.66
C SER A 56 -11.03 -1.30 16.84
N ASP A 57 -12.34 -1.19 16.92
CA ASP A 57 -13.17 -1.90 17.88
C ASP A 57 -13.88 -3.02 17.14
N ALA A 58 -13.69 -4.26 17.58
CA ALA A 58 -14.30 -5.45 16.97
C ALA A 58 -15.84 -5.41 16.95
N THR A 59 -16.45 -4.64 17.88
CA THR A 59 -17.90 -4.45 17.98
C THR A 59 -18.41 -3.27 17.14
N SER A 60 -17.51 -2.51 16.55
CA SER A 60 -17.85 -1.34 15.73
C SER A 60 -18.60 -1.75 14.46
N ARG A 61 -19.70 -1.06 14.18
CA ARG A 61 -20.44 -1.22 12.91
C ARG A 61 -19.55 -0.94 11.69
N LEU A 62 -18.56 -0.06 11.83
CA LEU A 62 -17.61 0.24 10.75
C LEU A 62 -16.74 -0.97 10.44
N VAL A 63 -16.19 -1.64 11.46
CA VAL A 63 -15.38 -2.87 11.28
C VAL A 63 -16.23 -3.96 10.65
N GLY A 64 -17.46 -4.17 11.12
CA GLY A 64 -18.39 -5.13 10.52
C GLY A 64 -18.73 -4.81 9.06
N PHE A 65 -18.95 -3.55 8.73
CA PHE A 65 -19.19 -3.12 7.35
C PHE A 65 -17.98 -3.40 6.44
N GLU A 66 -16.76 -3.15 6.91
CA GLU A 66 -15.53 -3.44 6.16
C GLU A 66 -15.37 -4.94 5.89
N GLN A 67 -15.66 -5.80 6.85
CA GLN A 67 -15.61 -7.24 6.65
C GLN A 67 -16.60 -7.70 5.56
N LEU A 68 -17.82 -7.15 5.56
CA LEU A 68 -18.81 -7.42 4.51
C LEU A 68 -18.35 -6.91 3.14
N LEU A 69 -17.69 -5.75 3.09
CA LEU A 69 -17.14 -5.20 1.85
C LEU A 69 -16.11 -6.15 1.24
N TYR A 70 -15.18 -6.68 2.06
CA TYR A 70 -14.15 -7.60 1.58
C TYR A 70 -14.73 -8.94 1.14
N LEU A 71 -15.81 -9.39 1.79
CA LEU A 71 -16.50 -10.60 1.37
C LEU A 71 -17.14 -10.43 -0.02
N ARG A 72 -17.68 -9.24 -0.32
CA ARG A 72 -18.30 -8.92 -1.62
C ARG A 72 -17.30 -8.60 -2.73
N GLN A 73 -16.09 -8.18 -2.34
CA GLN A 73 -15.03 -7.78 -3.26
C GLN A 73 -13.73 -8.54 -2.93
N PRO A 74 -13.62 -9.82 -3.38
CA PRO A 74 -12.41 -10.59 -3.18
C PRO A 74 -11.18 -9.89 -3.72
N GLY A 75 -10.09 -9.86 -2.93
CA GLY A 75 -8.86 -9.19 -3.31
C GLY A 75 -8.80 -7.68 -3.01
N TYR A 76 -9.93 -7.03 -2.68
CA TYR A 76 -9.93 -5.60 -2.37
C TYR A 76 -9.11 -5.25 -1.12
N GLY A 77 -9.23 -6.06 -0.05
CA GLY A 77 -8.47 -5.84 1.18
C GLY A 77 -6.95 -5.87 0.98
N PRO A 78 -6.38 -6.93 0.39
CA PRO A 78 -4.94 -7.02 0.15
C PRO A 78 -4.42 -6.06 -0.93
N SER A 79 -5.25 -5.60 -1.88
CA SER A 79 -4.81 -4.73 -2.98
C SER A 79 -4.10 -3.45 -2.53
N TYR A 80 -4.44 -2.92 -1.36
CA TYR A 80 -3.76 -1.74 -0.80
C TYR A 80 -2.30 -1.99 -0.44
N ILE A 81 -1.98 -3.18 0.07
CA ILE A 81 -0.60 -3.55 0.42
C ILE A 81 0.17 -3.96 -0.81
N VAL A 82 -0.42 -4.82 -1.65
CA VAL A 82 0.21 -5.27 -2.89
C VAL A 82 0.51 -4.07 -3.79
N GLY A 83 -0.47 -3.20 -4.05
CA GLY A 83 -0.26 -2.02 -4.88
C GLY A 83 0.78 -1.03 -4.32
N LYS A 84 0.89 -0.93 -2.96
CA LYS A 84 1.99 -0.17 -2.37
C LYS A 84 3.34 -0.82 -2.62
N MET A 85 3.44 -2.14 -2.48
CA MET A 85 4.69 -2.87 -2.72
C MET A 85 5.12 -2.75 -4.19
N ASP A 86 4.18 -2.88 -5.12
CA ASP A 86 4.43 -2.72 -6.54
C ASP A 86 4.91 -1.29 -6.88
N LEU A 87 4.27 -0.28 -6.29
CA LEU A 87 4.70 1.11 -6.47
C LEU A 87 6.11 1.34 -5.90
N ASP A 88 6.38 0.85 -4.68
CA ASP A 88 7.72 0.96 -4.08
C ASP A 88 8.77 0.27 -4.96
N HIS A 89 8.44 -0.86 -5.56
CA HIS A 89 9.30 -1.58 -6.50
C HIS A 89 9.61 -0.74 -7.76
N LEU A 90 8.58 -0.19 -8.40
CA LEU A 90 8.74 0.67 -9.58
C LEU A 90 9.61 1.90 -9.28
N LEU A 91 9.42 2.54 -8.13
CA LEU A 91 10.23 3.69 -7.69
C LEU A 91 11.69 3.29 -7.44
N ALA A 92 11.92 2.13 -6.81
CA ALA A 92 13.26 1.60 -6.57
C ALA A 92 13.98 1.28 -7.89
N LEU A 93 13.30 0.65 -8.84
CA LEU A 93 13.85 0.39 -10.18
C LEU A 93 14.23 1.69 -10.91
N ALA A 94 13.36 2.70 -10.86
CA ALA A 94 13.65 3.99 -11.49
C ALA A 94 14.85 4.71 -10.84
N SER A 95 14.96 4.64 -9.50
CA SER A 95 16.08 5.20 -8.75
C SER A 95 17.39 4.49 -9.08
N HIS A 96 17.38 3.16 -9.04
CA HIS A 96 18.56 2.35 -9.38
C HIS A 96 19.03 2.59 -10.82
N ARG A 97 18.10 2.70 -11.75
CA ARG A 97 18.40 3.03 -13.16
C ARG A 97 19.04 4.40 -13.29
N ALA A 98 18.55 5.41 -12.58
CA ALA A 98 19.16 6.74 -12.56
C ALA A 98 20.60 6.71 -12.03
N GLU A 99 20.90 5.88 -11.02
CA GLU A 99 22.26 5.67 -10.51
C GLU A 99 23.17 5.05 -11.57
N LEU A 100 22.73 4.01 -12.26
CA LEU A 100 23.51 3.37 -13.34
C LEU A 100 23.81 4.33 -14.48
N GLU A 101 22.86 5.17 -14.82
CA GLU A 101 23.00 6.23 -15.85
C GLU A 101 23.75 7.47 -15.35
N LYS A 102 24.18 7.50 -14.09
CA LYS A 102 24.88 8.64 -13.44
C LYS A 102 24.12 9.96 -13.55
N ARG A 103 22.79 9.93 -13.54
CA ARG A 103 21.90 11.09 -13.55
C ARG A 103 21.16 11.23 -12.23
N PRO A 104 20.74 12.45 -11.88
CA PRO A 104 19.91 12.66 -10.70
C PRO A 104 18.55 11.95 -10.86
N TYR A 105 18.09 11.29 -9.79
CA TYR A 105 16.75 10.73 -9.74
C TYR A 105 15.70 11.85 -9.65
N ASP A 106 14.71 11.82 -10.55
CA ASP A 106 13.57 12.74 -10.54
C ASP A 106 12.28 11.99 -10.21
N ASN A 107 11.85 12.13 -8.96
CA ASN A 107 10.64 11.51 -8.44
C ASN A 107 9.38 11.98 -9.20
N ARG A 108 9.30 13.27 -9.56
CA ARG A 108 8.15 13.84 -10.26
C ARG A 108 8.03 13.27 -11.68
N ALA A 109 9.14 13.19 -12.38
CA ALA A 109 9.18 12.59 -13.73
C ALA A 109 8.82 11.10 -13.69
N THR A 110 9.28 10.36 -12.66
CA THR A 110 8.94 8.96 -12.46
C THR A 110 7.44 8.77 -12.24
N PHE A 111 6.83 9.55 -11.35
CA PHE A 111 5.38 9.50 -11.15
C PHE A 111 4.60 9.90 -12.40
N ALA A 112 5.05 10.91 -13.14
CA ALA A 112 4.41 11.31 -14.39
C ALA A 112 4.44 10.17 -15.43
N SER A 113 5.54 9.43 -15.53
CA SER A 113 5.66 8.25 -16.39
C SER A 113 4.69 7.13 -15.97
N ILE A 114 4.67 6.77 -14.69
CA ILE A 114 3.75 5.76 -14.16
C ILE A 114 2.28 6.14 -14.44
N LEU A 115 1.92 7.40 -14.23
CA LEU A 115 0.54 7.87 -14.48
C LEU A 115 0.20 7.93 -15.98
N ALA A 116 1.17 8.13 -16.85
CA ALA A 116 0.96 8.16 -18.31
C ALA A 116 0.58 6.78 -18.87
N SER A 117 1.06 5.70 -18.25
CA SER A 117 0.67 4.32 -18.61
C SER A 117 -0.82 4.02 -18.36
N GLY A 118 -1.48 4.83 -17.52
CA GLY A 118 -2.90 4.68 -17.22
C GLY A 118 -3.20 3.59 -16.19
N ILE A 119 -4.42 3.00 -16.29
CA ILE A 119 -4.88 1.95 -15.35
C ILE A 119 -4.53 0.59 -15.96
N VAL A 120 -3.30 0.19 -15.79
CA VAL A 120 -2.77 -1.10 -16.25
C VAL A 120 -2.07 -1.84 -15.09
N PRO A 121 -1.87 -3.17 -15.20
CA PRO A 121 -1.09 -3.92 -14.21
C PRO A 121 0.33 -3.34 -14.03
N PRO A 122 0.87 -3.34 -12.80
CA PRO A 122 2.22 -2.81 -12.52
C PRO A 122 3.33 -3.43 -13.37
N THR A 123 3.20 -4.70 -13.73
CA THR A 123 4.15 -5.39 -14.63
C THR A 123 4.22 -4.75 -16.01
N ILE A 124 3.10 -4.29 -16.56
CA ILE A 124 3.07 -3.58 -17.84
C ILE A 124 3.80 -2.23 -17.73
N ILE A 125 3.59 -1.51 -16.62
CA ILE A 125 4.31 -0.24 -16.35
C ILE A 125 5.81 -0.50 -16.28
N GLU A 126 6.24 -1.60 -15.64
CA GLU A 126 7.65 -1.99 -15.54
C GLU A 126 8.25 -2.25 -16.92
N ASP A 127 7.53 -2.98 -17.77
CA ASP A 127 7.96 -3.28 -19.14
C ASP A 127 8.09 -1.99 -19.97
N GLU A 128 7.10 -1.11 -19.94
CA GLU A 128 7.14 0.19 -20.62
C GLU A 128 8.32 1.07 -20.14
N MET A 129 8.57 1.09 -18.83
CA MET A 129 9.72 1.79 -18.26
C MET A 129 11.05 1.18 -18.70
N ALA A 130 11.12 -0.14 -18.92
CA ALA A 130 12.30 -0.84 -19.42
C ALA A 130 12.55 -0.51 -20.90
N GLU A 131 11.54 -0.57 -21.73
CA GLU A 131 11.61 -0.24 -23.16
C GLU A 131 12.01 1.23 -23.39
N ALA A 132 11.39 2.17 -22.66
CA ALA A 132 11.73 3.59 -22.74
C ALA A 132 13.20 3.88 -22.34
N ALA A 133 13.80 3.05 -21.51
CA ALA A 133 15.21 3.17 -21.17
C ALA A 133 16.15 2.57 -22.23
N ALA A 134 15.74 1.49 -22.88
CA ALA A 134 16.52 0.85 -23.94
C ALA A 134 16.54 1.68 -25.25
N ALA A 135 15.53 2.54 -25.43
CA ALA A 135 15.39 3.42 -26.61
C ALA A 135 16.22 4.72 -26.53
N ARG A 136 16.95 4.97 -25.44
CA ARG A 136 17.80 6.17 -25.23
C ARG A 136 19.25 5.88 -25.47
#